data_1a8f7a7ce7284433126b57f5cad115d0
#
_entry.id   1a8f7a7ce7284433126b57f5cad115d0
#
_cell.length_a   1.000
_cell.length_b   1.000
_cell.length_c   1.000
_cell.angle_alpha   90.00
_cell.angle_beta   90.00
_cell.angle_gamma   90.00
#
_symmetry.space_group_name_H-M   'P 1'
#
loop_
_entity.id
_entity.type
_entity.pdbx_description
1 polymer ?
#
loop_
_entity_poly.entity_id
_entity_poly.type
_entity_poly.pdbx_seq_one_letter_code
_entity_poly.pdbx_strand_id
1 'polypeptide(L)'
;MNGRTAPGHAVRAEGTDRRRFLTRIVLGTAGTVASWLISRSYGWALAPAAEEPSAPPPSTTSRQKRSHEAYMRQAIALAKQVPRLPFGAVIVRRATGEIVAEGFNRSSESPTFHGEIDAINRCAAAHRSIDWTEVDLYTTAEPCPMCQSAIEWAGIATVYYGTSIPYLKDRGWWQIDIRAEEVARRTPFRQTKIVGGILESECNPLFDAAPKGTFKT
;
A
#
# COMPACT_ATOMS: atom_id res chain seq x y z
N MET A 1 4.57 -58.68 -10.56
CA MET A 1 5.26 -58.55 -11.87
C MET A 1 4.40 -57.68 -12.76
N ASN A 2 4.80 -56.49 -12.99
CA ASN A 2 4.71 -55.69 -14.20
C ASN A 2 4.87 -54.21 -13.82
N GLY A 3 6.12 -53.73 -13.96
CA GLY A 3 6.47 -52.33 -13.87
C GLY A 3 6.06 -51.61 -15.15
N ARG A 4 5.58 -50.37 -15.00
CA ARG A 4 5.54 -49.38 -16.08
C ARG A 4 6.23 -48.14 -15.62
N THR A 5 7.41 -47.88 -16.16
CA THR A 5 8.15 -46.65 -16.11
C THR A 5 7.50 -45.60 -17.01
N ALA A 6 7.23 -44.39 -16.51
CA ALA A 6 6.81 -43.23 -17.30
C ALA A 6 8.04 -42.49 -17.82
N PRO A 7 8.01 -41.91 -19.05
CA PRO A 7 9.14 -41.17 -19.62
C PRO A 7 9.21 -39.76 -19.09
N GLY A 8 10.45 -39.31 -18.77
CA GLY A 8 10.75 -37.99 -18.38
C GLY A 8 10.68 -37.00 -19.56
N HIS A 9 10.00 -35.88 -19.36
CA HIS A 9 10.07 -34.72 -20.25
C HIS A 9 11.19 -33.79 -19.81
N ALA A 10 12.25 -33.76 -20.59
CA ALA A 10 13.30 -32.74 -20.51
C ALA A 10 12.79 -31.42 -21.11
N VAL A 11 12.68 -30.38 -20.30
CA VAL A 11 12.41 -29.02 -20.76
C VAL A 11 13.76 -28.37 -21.12
N ARG A 12 13.94 -28.07 -22.40
CA ARG A 12 15.06 -27.27 -22.93
C ARG A 12 14.92 -25.83 -22.45
N ALA A 13 15.97 -25.32 -21.84
CA ALA A 13 16.13 -23.88 -21.57
C ALA A 13 16.60 -23.19 -22.87
N GLU A 14 15.79 -22.32 -23.43
CA GLU A 14 16.21 -21.37 -24.46
C GLU A 14 16.74 -20.09 -23.78
N GLY A 15 18.04 -19.86 -23.96
CA GLY A 15 18.70 -18.65 -23.54
C GLY A 15 18.42 -17.50 -24.50
N THR A 16 17.86 -16.40 -23.99
CA THR A 16 17.76 -15.15 -24.73
C THR A 16 18.96 -14.27 -24.40
N ASP A 17 19.77 -14.05 -25.41
CA ASP A 17 20.94 -13.19 -25.48
C ASP A 17 20.51 -11.69 -25.26
N ARG A 18 21.01 -11.07 -24.19
CA ARG A 18 20.90 -9.64 -23.93
C ARG A 18 22.24 -8.97 -24.11
N ARG A 19 22.63 -8.69 -25.35
CA ARG A 19 23.67 -7.69 -25.62
C ARG A 19 23.33 -6.87 -26.85
N ARG A 20 23.34 -5.56 -26.67
CA ARG A 20 23.58 -4.44 -27.57
C ARG A 20 22.47 -3.40 -27.58
N PHE A 21 22.67 -2.37 -26.76
CA PHE A 21 22.28 -1.02 -27.15
C PHE A 21 23.49 -0.09 -26.98
N LEU A 22 24.02 0.29 -28.12
CA LEU A 22 25.16 1.19 -28.25
C LEU A 22 24.69 2.65 -28.16
N THR A 23 25.40 3.39 -27.35
CA THR A 23 25.53 4.84 -27.22
C THR A 23 25.68 5.56 -28.55
N ARG A 24 24.93 6.62 -28.78
CA ARG A 24 25.27 7.67 -29.74
C ARG A 24 25.39 9.00 -28.99
N ILE A 25 26.63 9.44 -28.83
CA ILE A 25 27.04 10.78 -28.44
C ILE A 25 27.00 11.65 -29.71
N VAL A 26 26.28 12.76 -29.67
CA VAL A 26 26.40 13.82 -30.68
C VAL A 26 27.04 15.03 -30.03
N LEU A 27 28.27 15.31 -30.43
CA LEU A 27 28.97 16.59 -30.18
C LEU A 27 28.46 17.64 -31.17
N GLY A 28 27.98 18.76 -30.64
CA GLY A 28 27.66 19.96 -31.44
C GLY A 28 28.45 21.15 -30.89
N THR A 29 29.17 21.77 -31.79
CA THR A 29 30.23 22.78 -31.64
C THR A 29 29.75 24.18 -31.26
N ALA A 30 30.67 24.90 -30.65
CA ALA A 30 30.65 26.29 -30.23
C ALA A 30 30.32 27.30 -31.34
N GLY A 31 29.64 28.38 -30.96
CA GLY A 31 29.53 29.62 -31.73
C GLY A 31 29.44 30.84 -30.81
N THR A 32 30.56 31.51 -30.67
CA THR A 32 30.70 32.83 -30.00
C THR A 32 30.17 33.96 -30.85
N VAL A 33 29.29 34.83 -30.35
CA VAL A 33 29.14 36.20 -30.86
C VAL A 33 28.92 37.14 -29.67
N ALA A 34 29.90 38.01 -29.48
CA ALA A 34 29.81 39.11 -28.56
C ALA A 34 29.05 40.25 -29.22
N SER A 35 28.11 40.86 -28.54
CA SER A 35 27.58 42.18 -28.86
C SER A 35 27.34 42.99 -27.60
N TRP A 36 28.16 44.01 -27.43
CA TRP A 36 28.05 45.04 -26.43
C TRP A 36 26.91 45.99 -26.80
N LEU A 37 25.90 46.10 -25.99
CA LEU A 37 25.01 47.28 -25.96
C LEU A 37 24.86 47.77 -24.52
N ILE A 38 25.48 48.90 -24.25
CA ILE A 38 25.34 49.69 -23.04
C ILE A 38 23.96 50.35 -23.09
N SER A 39 23.03 49.92 -22.27
CA SER A 39 21.80 50.67 -22.00
C SER A 39 21.77 51.09 -20.53
N ARG A 40 21.88 52.37 -20.31
CA ARG A 40 21.67 53.03 -19.02
C ARG A 40 20.19 52.97 -18.71
N SER A 41 19.79 52.06 -17.81
CA SER A 41 18.45 52.05 -17.25
C SER A 41 18.51 52.58 -15.82
N TYR A 42 17.74 53.62 -15.56
CA TYR A 42 17.54 54.21 -14.24
C TYR A 42 16.98 53.16 -13.30
N GLY A 43 17.75 52.84 -12.25
CA GLY A 43 17.34 51.93 -11.21
C GLY A 43 16.24 52.54 -10.32
N TRP A 44 15.05 52.06 -10.47
CA TRP A 44 14.10 52.08 -9.37
C TRP A 44 14.35 50.81 -8.56
N ALA A 45 15.03 50.97 -7.43
CA ALA A 45 15.16 49.90 -6.46
C ALA A 45 13.76 49.61 -5.91
N LEU A 46 13.13 48.55 -6.42
CA LEU A 46 12.01 47.96 -5.72
C LEU A 46 12.56 47.38 -4.42
N ALA A 47 12.09 47.91 -3.29
CA ALA A 47 12.35 47.32 -1.99
C ALA A 47 11.99 45.82 -2.04
N PRO A 48 12.80 44.93 -1.44
CA PRO A 48 12.43 43.52 -1.35
C PRO A 48 11.09 43.44 -0.64
N ALA A 49 10.12 42.77 -1.29
CA ALA A 49 8.86 42.45 -0.64
C ALA A 49 9.17 41.71 0.66
N ALA A 50 8.63 42.23 1.78
CA ALA A 50 8.79 41.58 3.06
C ALA A 50 8.23 40.11 2.90
N GLU A 51 9.11 39.15 3.06
CA GLU A 51 8.70 37.75 3.12
C GLU A 51 7.73 37.60 4.29
N GLU A 52 6.47 37.25 3.97
CA GLU A 52 5.49 36.90 4.99
C GLU A 52 6.08 35.75 5.84
N PRO A 53 5.99 35.82 7.17
CA PRO A 53 6.51 34.75 8.01
C PRO A 53 5.82 33.43 7.65
N SER A 54 6.58 32.50 7.08
CA SER A 54 6.10 31.17 6.77
C SER A 54 5.54 30.51 8.04
N ALA A 55 4.35 29.94 7.95
CA ALA A 55 3.72 29.25 9.08
C ALA A 55 4.71 28.21 9.67
N PRO A 56 4.79 28.08 11.00
CA PRO A 56 5.70 27.14 11.62
C PRO A 56 5.43 25.71 11.10
N PRO A 57 6.49 24.88 10.94
CA PRO A 57 6.31 23.53 10.45
C PRO A 57 5.36 22.74 11.38
N PRO A 58 4.48 21.88 10.84
CA PRO A 58 3.54 21.14 11.64
C PRO A 58 4.26 20.27 12.66
N SER A 59 3.66 20.13 13.85
CA SER A 59 4.20 19.27 14.91
C SER A 59 4.39 17.82 14.42
N THR A 60 5.35 17.10 15.00
CA THR A 60 5.64 15.70 14.65
C THR A 60 4.36 14.84 14.70
N THR A 61 3.51 15.06 15.70
CA THR A 61 2.22 14.36 15.86
C THR A 61 1.26 14.64 14.70
N SER A 62 1.16 15.90 14.25
CA SER A 62 0.27 16.27 13.13
C SER A 62 0.80 15.78 11.78
N ARG A 63 2.12 15.69 11.62
CA ARG A 63 2.77 15.11 10.43
C ARG A 63 2.56 13.60 10.37
N GLN A 64 2.71 12.91 11.49
CA GLN A 64 2.48 11.46 11.58
C GLN A 64 1.00 11.11 11.31
N LYS A 65 0.06 11.85 11.91
CA LYS A 65 -1.38 11.67 11.64
C LYS A 65 -1.70 11.82 10.15
N ARG A 66 -1.17 12.85 9.48
CA ARG A 66 -1.38 13.06 8.05
C ARG A 66 -0.79 11.95 7.19
N SER A 67 0.32 11.32 7.59
CA SER A 67 0.87 10.17 6.87
C SER A 67 -0.01 8.94 7.01
N HIS A 68 -0.55 8.63 8.20
CA HIS A 68 -1.49 7.52 8.40
C HIS A 68 -2.76 7.71 7.55
N GLU A 69 -3.30 8.92 7.50
CA GLU A 69 -4.46 9.23 6.66
C GLU A 69 -4.17 9.08 5.17
N ALA A 70 -2.97 9.47 4.72
CA ALA A 70 -2.58 9.33 3.31
C ALA A 70 -2.52 7.85 2.89
N TYR A 71 -1.94 6.98 3.71
CA TYR A 71 -1.91 5.54 3.43
C TYR A 71 -3.30 4.91 3.47
N MET A 72 -4.15 5.34 4.40
CA MET A 72 -5.54 4.87 4.43
C MET A 72 -6.32 5.33 3.18
N ARG A 73 -6.11 6.56 2.69
CA ARG A 73 -6.73 7.01 1.43
C ARG A 73 -6.26 6.20 0.24
N GLN A 74 -5.02 5.73 0.23
CA GLN A 74 -4.55 4.80 -0.81
C GLN A 74 -5.29 3.45 -0.71
N ALA A 75 -5.45 2.89 0.49
CA ALA A 75 -6.26 1.68 0.70
C ALA A 75 -7.73 1.89 0.26
N ILE A 76 -8.32 3.06 0.55
CA ILE A 76 -9.66 3.45 0.08
C ILE A 76 -9.74 3.50 -1.44
N ALA A 77 -8.72 4.06 -2.11
CA ALA A 77 -8.67 4.11 -3.57
C ALA A 77 -8.63 2.71 -4.21
N LEU A 78 -7.92 1.78 -3.59
CA LEU A 78 -7.90 0.36 -4.00
C LEU A 78 -9.27 -0.30 -3.78
N ALA A 79 -9.90 -0.08 -2.62
CA ALA A 79 -11.22 -0.60 -2.30
C ALA A 79 -12.31 -0.15 -3.30
N LYS A 80 -12.21 1.09 -3.78
CA LYS A 80 -13.13 1.66 -4.79
C LYS A 80 -13.05 0.96 -6.15
N GLN A 81 -11.96 0.24 -6.46
CA GLN A 81 -11.83 -0.56 -7.68
C GLN A 81 -12.71 -1.82 -7.63
N VAL A 82 -13.10 -2.26 -6.43
CA VAL A 82 -13.91 -3.45 -6.19
C VAL A 82 -15.13 -3.13 -5.32
N PRO A 83 -16.06 -2.27 -5.79
CA PRO A 83 -17.12 -1.68 -4.97
C PRO A 83 -18.10 -2.70 -4.35
N ARG A 84 -18.15 -3.93 -4.88
CA ARG A 84 -18.96 -5.00 -4.28
C ARG A 84 -18.33 -5.58 -3.02
N LEU A 85 -17.02 -5.57 -2.91
CA LEU A 85 -16.21 -6.08 -1.80
C LEU A 85 -15.10 -5.06 -1.48
N PRO A 86 -15.43 -3.88 -0.93
CA PRO A 86 -14.55 -2.72 -0.89
C PRO A 86 -13.47 -2.84 0.20
N PHE A 87 -12.72 -3.92 0.15
CA PHE A 87 -11.59 -4.18 1.04
C PHE A 87 -10.28 -3.93 0.28
N GLY A 88 -9.60 -2.87 0.66
CA GLY A 88 -8.30 -2.48 0.11
C GLY A 88 -7.25 -2.41 1.22
N ALA A 89 -6.01 -2.75 0.89
CA ALA A 89 -4.90 -2.72 1.83
C ALA A 89 -3.60 -2.25 1.19
N VAL A 90 -2.75 -1.59 1.97
CA VAL A 90 -1.38 -1.24 1.59
C VAL A 90 -0.39 -1.65 2.67
N ILE A 91 0.81 -2.05 2.27
CA ILE A 91 1.93 -2.33 3.17
C ILE A 91 2.97 -1.24 3.00
N VAL A 92 3.41 -0.66 4.10
CA VAL A 92 4.29 0.52 4.14
C VAL A 92 5.56 0.20 4.92
N ARG A 93 6.72 0.49 4.36
CA ARG A 93 8.01 0.41 5.06
C ARG A 93 8.12 1.53 6.08
N ARG A 94 8.27 1.20 7.35
CA ARG A 94 8.27 2.17 8.46
C ARG A 94 9.39 3.19 8.37
N ALA A 95 10.60 2.75 7.98
CA ALA A 95 11.78 3.60 7.92
C ALA A 95 11.68 4.71 6.85
N THR A 96 11.06 4.42 5.70
CA THR A 96 11.03 5.32 4.54
C THR A 96 9.65 5.92 4.26
N GLY A 97 8.57 5.30 4.74
CA GLY A 97 7.20 5.65 4.36
C GLY A 97 6.82 5.18 2.95
N GLU A 98 7.64 4.34 2.32
CA GLU A 98 7.39 3.77 1.00
C GLU A 98 6.26 2.75 1.06
N ILE A 99 5.28 2.83 0.16
CA ILE A 99 4.30 1.76 -0.07
C ILE A 99 5.02 0.67 -0.86
N VAL A 100 5.22 -0.49 -0.22
CA VAL A 100 5.94 -1.62 -0.82
C VAL A 100 5.00 -2.66 -1.44
N ALA A 101 3.72 -2.65 -1.09
CA ALA A 101 2.71 -3.48 -1.73
C ALA A 101 1.31 -2.88 -1.55
N GLU A 102 0.45 -3.20 -2.51
CA GLU A 102 -0.95 -2.84 -2.57
C GLU A 102 -1.80 -4.09 -2.82
N GLY A 103 -2.97 -4.17 -2.22
CA GLY A 103 -3.89 -5.28 -2.40
C GLY A 103 -5.34 -4.83 -2.30
N PHE A 104 -6.22 -5.58 -2.93
CA PHE A 104 -7.67 -5.41 -2.82
C PHE A 104 -8.35 -6.78 -2.88
N ASN A 105 -9.63 -6.84 -2.51
CA ASN A 105 -10.36 -8.11 -2.48
C ASN A 105 -10.45 -8.74 -3.86
N ARG A 106 -9.97 -9.99 -3.97
CA ARG A 106 -9.98 -10.84 -5.15
C ARG A 106 -10.60 -12.20 -4.87
N SER A 107 -11.59 -12.24 -3.97
CA SER A 107 -12.23 -13.51 -3.58
C SER A 107 -12.97 -14.21 -4.73
N SER A 108 -13.22 -13.53 -5.84
CA SER A 108 -13.67 -14.16 -7.09
C SER A 108 -12.63 -15.08 -7.73
N GLU A 109 -11.33 -14.89 -7.45
CA GLU A 109 -10.24 -15.74 -7.96
C GLU A 109 -9.89 -16.84 -6.94
N SER A 110 -9.91 -16.50 -5.66
CA SER A 110 -9.72 -17.46 -4.57
C SER A 110 -10.47 -16.97 -3.32
N PRO A 111 -11.27 -17.81 -2.65
CA PRO A 111 -12.08 -17.39 -1.50
C PRO A 111 -11.31 -16.71 -0.37
N THR A 112 -10.02 -16.96 -0.26
CA THR A 112 -9.16 -16.39 0.79
C THR A 112 -8.42 -15.13 0.34
N PHE A 113 -8.53 -14.69 -0.90
CA PHE A 113 -7.84 -13.48 -1.40
C PHE A 113 -8.57 -12.20 -0.98
N HIS A 114 -8.61 -11.96 0.33
CA HIS A 114 -8.97 -10.66 0.89
C HIS A 114 -7.87 -9.63 0.60
N GLY A 115 -8.16 -8.34 0.75
CA GLY A 115 -7.23 -7.27 0.44
C GLY A 115 -5.89 -7.39 1.17
N GLU A 116 -5.91 -7.75 2.44
CA GLU A 116 -4.72 -7.95 3.27
C GLU A 116 -3.87 -9.13 2.77
N ILE A 117 -4.52 -10.26 2.42
CA ILE A 117 -3.84 -11.44 1.89
C ILE A 117 -3.23 -11.14 0.52
N ASP A 118 -3.95 -10.41 -0.36
CA ASP A 118 -3.42 -9.99 -1.65
C ASP A 118 -2.19 -9.08 -1.48
N ALA A 119 -2.25 -8.11 -0.56
CA ALA A 119 -1.12 -7.23 -0.25
C ALA A 119 0.09 -8.01 0.29
N ILE A 120 -0.11 -8.94 1.24
CA ILE A 120 0.96 -9.79 1.80
C ILE A 120 1.61 -10.64 0.69
N ASN A 121 0.81 -11.31 -0.13
CA ASN A 121 1.32 -12.15 -1.20
C ASN A 121 2.12 -11.35 -2.24
N ARG A 122 1.64 -10.17 -2.63
CA ARG A 122 2.35 -9.27 -3.56
C ARG A 122 3.65 -8.76 -2.96
N CYS A 123 3.63 -8.38 -1.67
CA CYS A 123 4.82 -7.96 -0.95
C CYS A 123 5.86 -9.06 -0.92
N ALA A 124 5.48 -10.28 -0.54
CA ALA A 124 6.37 -11.44 -0.49
C ALA A 124 6.98 -11.79 -1.87
N ALA A 125 6.18 -11.66 -2.94
CA ALA A 125 6.65 -11.93 -4.30
C ALA A 125 7.66 -10.88 -4.80
N ALA A 126 7.42 -9.60 -4.50
CA ALA A 126 8.25 -8.48 -4.96
C ALA A 126 9.50 -8.28 -4.09
N HIS A 127 9.41 -8.56 -2.79
CA HIS A 127 10.42 -8.24 -1.79
C HIS A 127 10.80 -9.47 -0.95
N ARG A 128 11.49 -10.44 -1.56
CA ARG A 128 11.82 -11.75 -0.95
C ARG A 128 12.60 -11.67 0.37
N SER A 129 13.34 -10.60 0.60
CA SER A 129 14.14 -10.37 1.80
C SER A 129 13.60 -9.25 2.70
N ILE A 130 12.31 -8.92 2.59
CA ILE A 130 11.71 -7.88 3.42
C ILE A 130 11.73 -8.30 4.89
N ASP A 131 12.08 -7.38 5.76
CA ASP A 131 11.87 -7.55 7.19
C ASP A 131 10.42 -7.16 7.53
N TRP A 132 9.59 -8.15 7.77
CA TRP A 132 8.19 -7.97 8.09
C TRP A 132 7.95 -7.20 9.41
N THR A 133 8.94 -7.20 10.31
CA THR A 133 8.85 -6.44 11.57
C THR A 133 9.07 -4.94 11.37
N GLU A 134 9.52 -4.54 10.19
CA GLU A 134 9.75 -3.15 9.80
C GLU A 134 8.70 -2.61 8.81
N VAL A 135 7.55 -3.27 8.73
CA VAL A 135 6.42 -2.77 7.92
C VAL A 135 5.15 -2.63 8.73
N ASP A 136 4.30 -1.69 8.30
CA ASP A 136 2.94 -1.47 8.78
C ASP A 136 1.94 -1.81 7.68
N LEU A 137 0.76 -2.29 8.04
CA LEU A 137 -0.34 -2.57 7.12
C LEU A 137 -1.52 -1.62 7.40
N TYR A 138 -2.07 -1.03 6.35
CA TYR A 138 -3.29 -0.20 6.38
C TYR A 138 -4.38 -0.91 5.59
N THR A 139 -5.57 -1.02 6.15
CA THR A 139 -6.71 -1.69 5.53
C THR A 139 -8.01 -0.94 5.80
N THR A 140 -8.91 -0.92 4.82
CA THR A 140 -10.18 -0.19 4.91
C THR A 140 -11.12 -0.74 5.97
N ALA A 141 -10.96 -2.02 6.34
CA ALA A 141 -11.73 -2.65 7.42
C ALA A 141 -10.82 -3.38 8.40
N GLU A 142 -11.30 -3.58 9.62
CA GLU A 142 -10.65 -4.44 10.61
C GLU A 142 -10.44 -5.84 10.04
N PRO A 143 -9.20 -6.36 10.08
CA PRO A 143 -8.90 -7.67 9.53
C PRO A 143 -9.75 -8.77 10.16
N CYS A 144 -10.38 -9.59 9.33
CA CYS A 144 -11.07 -10.79 9.83
C CYS A 144 -10.05 -11.78 10.46
N PRO A 145 -10.49 -12.79 11.23
CA PRO A 145 -9.57 -13.72 11.90
C PRO A 145 -8.56 -14.40 10.97
N MET A 146 -8.95 -14.72 9.73
CA MET A 146 -8.04 -15.29 8.73
C MET A 146 -6.92 -14.30 8.37
N CYS A 147 -7.28 -13.06 8.04
CA CYS A 147 -6.31 -12.03 7.65
C CYS A 147 -5.43 -11.64 8.84
N GLN A 148 -6.01 -11.46 10.04
CA GLN A 148 -5.23 -11.14 11.23
C GLN A 148 -4.25 -12.27 11.58
N SER A 149 -4.66 -13.53 11.46
CA SER A 149 -3.74 -14.65 11.65
C SER A 149 -2.58 -14.63 10.66
N ALA A 150 -2.85 -14.34 9.38
CA ALA A 150 -1.79 -14.22 8.39
C ALA A 150 -0.83 -13.05 8.67
N ILE A 151 -1.35 -11.93 9.18
CA ILE A 151 -0.57 -10.76 9.62
C ILE A 151 0.36 -11.11 10.78
N GLU A 152 -0.15 -11.87 11.78
CA GLU A 152 0.65 -12.36 12.91
C GLU A 152 1.76 -13.32 12.43
N TRP A 153 1.43 -14.27 11.56
CA TRP A 153 2.42 -15.20 10.98
C TRP A 153 3.46 -14.50 10.13
N ALA A 154 3.11 -13.44 9.42
CA ALA A 154 4.08 -12.60 8.69
C ALA A 154 4.98 -11.80 9.64
N GLY A 155 4.51 -11.46 10.84
CA GLY A 155 5.23 -10.64 11.82
C GLY A 155 5.14 -9.14 11.54
N ILE A 156 4.07 -8.68 10.88
CA ILE A 156 3.85 -7.26 10.58
C ILE A 156 3.76 -6.46 11.89
N ALA A 157 4.45 -5.32 11.96
CA ALA A 157 4.62 -4.56 13.19
C ALA A 157 3.32 -3.92 13.69
N THR A 158 2.55 -3.28 12.80
CA THR A 158 1.31 -2.58 13.13
C THR A 158 0.27 -2.75 12.04
N VAL A 159 -0.98 -2.95 12.43
CA VAL A 159 -2.16 -2.85 11.57
C VAL A 159 -2.93 -1.59 11.93
N TYR A 160 -3.23 -0.80 10.91
CA TYR A 160 -4.14 0.35 10.98
C TYR A 160 -5.38 0.02 10.15
N TYR A 161 -6.56 0.13 10.75
CA TYR A 161 -7.81 -0.11 10.02
C TYR A 161 -8.81 1.03 10.14
N GLY A 162 -9.71 1.14 9.17
CA GLY A 162 -10.79 2.13 9.14
C GLY A 162 -12.04 1.61 9.85
N THR A 163 -12.88 0.88 9.14
CA THR A 163 -14.17 0.35 9.59
C THR A 163 -14.00 -0.86 10.51
N SER A 164 -14.72 -0.90 11.62
CA SER A 164 -14.64 -2.01 12.58
C SER A 164 -15.50 -3.21 12.19
N ILE A 165 -15.17 -4.42 12.68
CA ILE A 165 -16.02 -5.63 12.54
C ILE A 165 -17.42 -5.41 13.10
N PRO A 166 -17.64 -4.82 14.32
CA PRO A 166 -18.99 -4.53 14.79
C PRO A 166 -19.80 -3.66 13.81
N TYR A 167 -19.19 -2.60 13.27
CA TYR A 167 -19.87 -1.75 12.29
C TYR A 167 -20.31 -2.56 11.05
N LEU A 168 -19.42 -3.39 10.51
CA LEU A 168 -19.73 -4.26 9.36
C LEU A 168 -20.90 -5.19 9.67
N LYS A 169 -20.90 -5.82 10.83
CA LYS A 169 -22.00 -6.72 11.27
C LYS A 169 -23.32 -6.00 11.37
N ASP A 170 -23.35 -4.81 11.95
CA ASP A 170 -24.56 -3.98 12.07
C ASP A 170 -25.13 -3.57 10.71
N ARG A 171 -24.31 -3.55 9.66
CA ARG A 171 -24.71 -3.31 8.26
C ARG A 171 -25.03 -4.58 7.49
N GLY A 172 -25.01 -5.75 8.16
CA GLY A 172 -25.37 -7.04 7.56
C GLY A 172 -24.26 -7.69 6.75
N TRP A 173 -23.00 -7.23 6.92
CA TRP A 173 -21.84 -7.91 6.37
C TRP A 173 -21.54 -9.18 7.17
N TRP A 174 -21.32 -10.29 6.47
CA TRP A 174 -20.91 -11.52 7.11
C TRP A 174 -19.48 -11.40 7.62
N GLN A 175 -19.33 -11.55 8.93
CA GLN A 175 -18.05 -11.53 9.60
C GLN A 175 -17.99 -12.65 10.63
N ILE A 176 -16.85 -13.33 10.73
CA ILE A 176 -16.55 -14.14 11.91
C ILE A 176 -16.46 -13.20 13.09
N ASP A 177 -17.27 -13.42 14.13
CA ASP A 177 -17.41 -12.52 15.30
C ASP A 177 -16.24 -12.66 16.27
N ILE A 178 -15.03 -12.43 15.77
CA ILE A 178 -13.79 -12.41 16.53
C ILE A 178 -13.01 -11.17 16.08
N ARG A 179 -12.70 -10.29 17.02
CA ARG A 179 -11.96 -9.06 16.76
C ARG A 179 -10.49 -9.35 16.46
N ALA A 180 -9.85 -8.47 15.70
CA ALA A 180 -8.44 -8.55 15.39
C ALA A 180 -7.56 -8.61 16.64
N GLU A 181 -7.89 -7.81 17.68
CA GLU A 181 -7.20 -7.82 18.99
C GLU A 181 -7.29 -9.18 19.68
N GLU A 182 -8.41 -9.89 19.53
CA GLU A 182 -8.58 -11.22 20.15
C GLU A 182 -7.64 -12.25 19.51
N VAL A 183 -7.48 -12.19 18.18
CA VAL A 183 -6.52 -13.04 17.44
C VAL A 183 -5.10 -12.72 17.89
N ALA A 184 -4.73 -11.44 17.92
CA ALA A 184 -3.40 -11.00 18.36
C ALA A 184 -3.10 -11.43 19.79
N ARG A 185 -4.05 -11.25 20.72
CA ARG A 185 -3.90 -11.64 22.13
C ARG A 185 -3.66 -13.14 22.34
N ARG A 186 -4.15 -13.99 21.43
CA ARG A 186 -3.96 -15.46 21.47
C ARG A 186 -2.70 -15.93 20.75
N THR A 187 -1.99 -15.03 20.09
CA THR A 187 -0.74 -15.33 19.39
C THR A 187 0.39 -15.59 20.39
N PRO A 188 1.14 -16.72 20.29
CA PRO A 188 2.22 -17.06 21.23
C PRO A 188 3.55 -16.36 20.89
N PHE A 189 3.65 -15.68 19.76
CA PHE A 189 4.83 -14.93 19.31
C PHE A 189 4.58 -13.43 19.41
N ARG A 190 5.49 -12.61 18.86
CA ARG A 190 5.33 -11.14 18.90
C ARG A 190 3.98 -10.72 18.33
N GLN A 191 3.21 -10.00 19.14
CA GLN A 191 1.89 -9.51 18.77
C GLN A 191 2.01 -8.27 17.88
N THR A 192 1.22 -8.23 16.81
CA THR A 192 1.01 -7.05 15.98
C THR A 192 0.27 -5.98 16.80
N LYS A 193 0.74 -4.73 16.76
CA LYS A 193 -0.02 -3.61 17.31
C LYS A 193 -1.21 -3.31 16.40
N ILE A 194 -2.40 -3.12 17.00
CA ILE A 194 -3.63 -2.86 16.26
C ILE A 194 -4.15 -1.47 16.61
N VAL A 195 -4.47 -0.67 15.59
CA VAL A 195 -4.97 0.70 15.71
C VAL A 195 -6.16 0.89 14.79
N GLY A 196 -7.34 1.03 15.36
CA GLY A 196 -8.59 1.23 14.59
C GLY A 196 -8.98 2.69 14.43
N GLY A 197 -9.97 2.93 13.56
CA GLY A 197 -10.61 4.24 13.40
C GLY A 197 -9.84 5.21 12.50
N ILE A 198 -8.85 4.76 11.74
CA ILE A 198 -8.13 5.64 10.80
C ILE A 198 -9.02 5.97 9.62
N LEU A 199 -9.44 7.22 9.51
CA LEU A 199 -10.41 7.70 8.51
C LEU A 199 -11.69 6.85 8.49
N GLU A 200 -12.18 6.46 9.64
CA GLU A 200 -13.41 5.66 9.77
C GLU A 200 -14.58 6.30 9.03
N SER A 201 -14.72 7.64 9.10
CA SER A 201 -15.74 8.41 8.40
C SER A 201 -15.64 8.36 6.86
N GLU A 202 -14.45 8.08 6.31
CA GLU A 202 -14.24 7.87 4.88
C GLU A 202 -14.35 6.38 4.50
N CYS A 203 -14.05 5.46 5.42
CA CYS A 203 -14.12 4.02 5.18
C CYS A 203 -15.56 3.47 5.29
N ASN A 204 -16.32 3.87 6.32
CA ASN A 204 -17.67 3.38 6.57
C ASN A 204 -18.61 3.51 5.35
N PRO A 205 -18.62 4.64 4.60
CA PRO A 205 -19.47 4.78 3.42
C PRO A 205 -19.19 3.78 2.30
N LEU A 206 -17.98 3.22 2.21
CA LEU A 206 -17.65 2.17 1.24
C LEU A 206 -18.54 0.94 1.45
N PHE A 207 -18.76 0.57 2.71
CA PHE A 207 -19.54 -0.60 3.11
C PHE A 207 -21.05 -0.32 3.15
N ASP A 208 -21.45 0.92 3.39
CA ASP A 208 -22.86 1.34 3.32
C ASP A 208 -23.36 1.35 1.87
N ALA A 209 -22.51 1.75 0.92
CA ALA A 209 -22.84 1.85 -0.50
C ALA A 209 -22.75 0.51 -1.25
N ALA A 210 -22.06 -0.49 -0.70
CA ALA A 210 -21.89 -1.78 -1.37
C ALA A 210 -23.21 -2.56 -1.44
N PRO A 211 -23.47 -3.28 -2.56
CA PRO A 211 -24.69 -4.07 -2.72
C PRO A 211 -24.82 -5.13 -1.64
N LYS A 212 -25.93 -5.09 -0.88
CA LYS A 212 -26.21 -6.06 0.18
C LYS A 212 -26.45 -7.45 -0.41
N GLY A 213 -25.98 -8.48 0.29
CA GLY A 213 -26.23 -9.89 -0.09
C GLY A 213 -25.22 -10.51 -1.05
N THR A 214 -24.03 -9.91 -1.19
CA THR A 214 -22.96 -10.39 -2.09
C THR A 214 -22.26 -11.66 -1.59
N PHE A 215 -22.56 -12.13 -0.38
CA PHE A 215 -21.95 -13.30 0.26
C PHE A 215 -22.92 -14.48 0.33
N LYS A 216 -23.45 -14.92 -0.81
CA LYS A 216 -23.93 -16.31 -0.94
C LYS A 216 -22.82 -17.10 -1.61
N THR A 217 -22.11 -17.91 -0.81
CA THR A 217 -21.31 -19.04 -1.30
C THR A 217 -22.24 -20.08 -1.95
#